data_e6b24b9bd8d009edc02527ac30d6c2df
#
_entry.id   e6b24b9bd8d009edc02527ac30d6c2df
#
_cell.length_a   1.000
_cell.length_b   1.000
_cell.length_c   1.000
_cell.angle_alpha   90.00
_cell.angle_beta   90.00
_cell.angle_gamma   90.00
#
_symmetry.space_group_name_H-M   'P 1'
#
loop_
_entity.id
_entity.type
_entity.pdbx_description
1 polymer ?
#
loop_
_entity_poly.entity_id
_entity_poly.type
_entity_poly.pdbx_seq_one_letter_code
_entity_poly.pdbx_strand_id
1 'polypeptide(L)'
;MVILPSPASVAAAAHWVKAWPEHITLATVGEGTAKVIRAAWGDDVKLIYPEGDAEDSGSEALWEILKHRGAPSRVLFLRGQTGREWLPEQLRSIGSDVITMCIYVRVPLELTPEQRSDILMAAHGPSPIIYITSTDAVDALFHAIRPVSEVRDWVTNGV
;
A
#
# COMPACT_ATOMS: atom_id res chain seq x y z
N MET A 1 17.69 6.33 6.45
CA MET A 1 16.85 5.81 5.35
C MET A 1 15.38 6.02 5.66
N VAL A 2 14.55 6.29 4.68
CA VAL A 2 13.09 6.33 4.83
C VAL A 2 12.46 5.27 3.93
N ILE A 3 11.59 4.43 4.49
CA ILE A 3 10.88 3.37 3.75
C ILE A 3 9.41 3.76 3.59
N LEU A 4 8.97 3.74 2.33
CA LEU A 4 7.60 4.06 1.89
C LEU A 4 7.04 2.81 1.17
N PRO A 5 6.33 1.91 1.87
CA PRO A 5 5.99 0.58 1.34
C PRO A 5 4.85 0.56 0.31
N SER A 6 4.18 1.68 0.07
CA SER A 6 3.02 1.70 -0.82
C SER A 6 2.80 3.08 -1.47
N PRO A 7 2.09 3.15 -2.61
CA PRO A 7 1.67 4.42 -3.20
C PRO A 7 0.93 5.34 -2.23
N ALA A 8 0.09 4.78 -1.34
CA ALA A 8 -0.63 5.55 -0.34
C ALA A 8 0.30 6.20 0.68
N SER A 9 1.39 5.52 1.08
CA SER A 9 2.40 6.11 1.97
C SER A 9 3.17 7.24 1.29
N VAL A 10 3.44 7.12 -0.02
CA VAL A 10 4.06 8.19 -0.81
C VAL A 10 3.14 9.42 -0.89
N ALA A 11 1.87 9.23 -1.24
CA ALA A 11 0.89 10.31 -1.34
C ALA A 11 0.72 11.05 0.00
N ALA A 12 0.62 10.29 1.10
CA ALA A 12 0.52 10.87 2.44
C ALA A 12 1.79 11.64 2.83
N ALA A 13 2.98 11.10 2.56
CA ALA A 13 4.25 11.78 2.85
C ALA A 13 4.43 13.05 1.99
N ALA A 14 4.06 13.02 0.71
CA ALA A 14 4.18 14.15 -0.21
C ALA A 14 3.29 15.35 0.18
N HIS A 15 2.25 15.11 0.96
CA HIS A 15 1.44 16.18 1.53
C HIS A 15 2.28 17.08 2.47
N TRP A 16 3.21 16.51 3.22
CA TRP A 16 4.00 17.20 4.24
C TRP A 16 5.44 17.48 3.79
N VAL A 17 6.06 16.56 3.04
CA VAL A 17 7.46 16.66 2.63
C VAL A 17 7.51 17.11 1.16
N LYS A 18 8.02 18.31 0.91
CA LYS A 18 8.13 18.86 -0.46
C LYS A 18 9.43 18.44 -1.16
N ALA A 19 10.49 18.20 -0.41
CA ALA A 19 11.76 17.71 -0.91
C ALA A 19 12.48 16.91 0.17
N TRP A 20 13.25 15.92 -0.22
CA TRP A 20 14.10 15.13 0.68
C TRP A 20 15.52 15.67 0.67
N PRO A 21 16.20 15.77 1.83
CA PRO A 21 17.62 16.10 1.86
C PRO A 21 18.46 15.09 1.09
N GLU A 22 19.50 15.52 0.41
CA GLU A 22 20.36 14.67 -0.46
C GLU A 22 20.98 13.46 0.25
N HIS A 23 21.19 13.56 1.58
CA HIS A 23 21.74 12.45 2.36
C HIS A 23 20.70 11.40 2.75
N ILE A 24 19.43 11.65 2.48
CA ILE A 24 18.35 10.68 2.74
C ILE A 24 18.20 9.74 1.55
N THR A 25 18.25 8.45 1.82
CA THR A 25 17.90 7.42 0.86
C THR A 25 16.47 6.98 1.12
N LEU A 26 15.64 7.00 0.09
CA LEU A 26 14.29 6.42 0.10
C LEU A 26 14.37 4.95 -0.27
N ALA A 27 13.44 4.16 0.23
CA ALA A 27 13.30 2.76 -0.19
C ALA A 27 11.83 2.38 -0.29
N THR A 28 11.53 1.45 -1.19
CA THR A 28 10.19 0.90 -1.37
C THR A 28 10.23 -0.56 -1.82
N VAL A 29 9.08 -1.23 -1.75
CA VAL A 29 8.98 -2.67 -1.93
C VAL A 29 8.78 -3.11 -3.40
N GLY A 30 8.75 -2.18 -4.35
CA GLY A 30 8.61 -2.53 -5.76
C GLY A 30 8.50 -1.34 -6.68
N GLU A 31 8.59 -1.62 -7.98
CA GLU A 31 8.68 -0.62 -9.04
C GLU A 31 7.44 0.29 -9.13
N GLY A 32 6.24 -0.25 -8.90
CA GLY A 32 5.02 0.54 -8.94
C GLY A 32 5.04 1.72 -7.96
N THR A 33 5.51 1.48 -6.73
CA THR A 33 5.68 2.55 -5.73
C THR A 33 6.89 3.42 -6.04
N ALA A 34 7.96 2.87 -6.62
CA ALA A 34 9.13 3.64 -7.05
C ALA A 34 8.77 4.71 -8.10
N LYS A 35 7.91 4.38 -9.06
CA LYS A 35 7.37 5.33 -10.04
C LYS A 35 6.61 6.49 -9.37
N VAL A 36 5.80 6.18 -8.34
CA VAL A 36 5.07 7.21 -7.58
C VAL A 36 6.02 8.10 -6.77
N ILE A 37 7.10 7.54 -6.21
CA ILE A 37 8.14 8.30 -5.50
C ILE A 37 8.81 9.31 -6.46
N ARG A 38 9.21 8.85 -7.66
CA ARG A 38 9.81 9.73 -8.67
C ARG A 38 8.84 10.80 -9.17
N ALA A 39 7.59 10.46 -9.37
CA ALA A 39 6.56 11.43 -9.74
C ALA A 39 6.35 12.51 -8.66
N ALA A 40 6.50 12.16 -7.38
CA ALA A 40 6.30 13.09 -6.27
C ALA A 40 7.51 14.00 -6.01
N TRP A 41 8.75 13.49 -6.17
CA TRP A 41 9.97 14.21 -5.75
C TRP A 41 11.08 14.28 -6.81
N GLY A 42 10.82 13.80 -8.03
CA GLY A 42 11.78 13.83 -9.13
C GLY A 42 12.67 12.60 -9.21
N ASP A 43 13.42 12.49 -10.30
CA ASP A 43 14.29 11.34 -10.58
C ASP A 43 15.62 11.38 -9.81
N ASP A 44 16.01 12.54 -9.28
CA ASP A 44 17.27 12.74 -8.56
C ASP A 44 17.27 12.16 -7.13
N VAL A 45 16.11 11.69 -6.63
CA VAL A 45 16.03 11.08 -5.31
C VAL A 45 16.84 9.79 -5.24
N LYS A 46 17.64 9.62 -4.19
CA LYS A 46 18.32 8.35 -3.92
C LYS A 46 17.29 7.30 -3.53
N LEU A 47 17.03 6.35 -4.43
CA LEU A 47 15.96 5.37 -4.28
C LEU A 47 16.48 3.94 -4.39
N ILE A 48 16.06 3.09 -3.46
CA ILE A 48 16.32 1.64 -3.43
C ILE A 48 14.98 0.91 -3.51
N TYR A 49 14.88 -0.02 -4.45
CA TYR A 49 13.71 -0.88 -4.59
C TYR A 49 14.10 -2.15 -5.37
N PRO A 50 13.35 -3.25 -5.23
CA PRO A 50 13.50 -4.42 -6.09
C PRO A 50 13.06 -4.06 -7.51
N GLU A 51 13.96 -4.28 -8.46
CA GLU A 51 13.69 -4.15 -9.90
C GLU A 51 13.16 -5.49 -10.43
N GLY A 52 12.22 -5.46 -11.36
CA GLY A 52 11.63 -6.66 -11.95
C GLY A 52 10.11 -6.67 -11.89
N ASP A 53 9.54 -7.82 -12.20
CA ASP A 53 8.10 -8.02 -12.23
C ASP A 53 7.48 -8.09 -10.82
N ALA A 54 6.15 -8.19 -10.77
CA ALA A 54 5.40 -8.22 -9.50
C ALA A 54 5.83 -9.39 -8.58
N GLU A 55 6.32 -10.49 -9.15
CA GLU A 55 6.81 -11.65 -8.42
C GLU A 55 8.13 -11.36 -7.68
N ASP A 56 8.93 -10.43 -8.20
CA ASP A 56 10.20 -10.00 -7.62
C ASP A 56 10.04 -8.82 -6.64
N SER A 57 8.81 -8.47 -6.30
CA SER A 57 8.49 -7.33 -5.42
C SER A 57 8.10 -7.79 -4.02
N GLY A 58 8.06 -6.84 -3.08
CA GLY A 58 7.62 -7.11 -1.71
C GLY A 58 8.66 -6.80 -0.65
N SER A 59 8.26 -7.01 0.59
CA SER A 59 9.12 -6.76 1.75
C SER A 59 10.35 -7.67 1.76
N GLU A 60 10.18 -8.90 1.32
CA GLU A 60 11.22 -9.93 1.23
C GLU A 60 12.28 -9.55 0.19
N ALA A 61 11.85 -9.11 -0.98
CA ALA A 61 12.76 -8.68 -2.04
C ALA A 61 13.56 -7.42 -1.63
N LEU A 62 12.91 -6.44 -1.01
CA LEU A 62 13.60 -5.27 -0.47
C LEU A 62 14.59 -5.66 0.63
N TRP A 63 14.22 -6.59 1.51
CA TRP A 63 15.10 -7.10 2.55
C TRP A 63 16.39 -7.70 2.00
N GLU A 64 16.31 -8.54 0.96
CA GLU A 64 17.50 -9.13 0.33
C GLU A 64 18.46 -8.04 -0.17
N ILE A 65 17.95 -6.97 -0.79
CA ILE A 65 18.77 -5.85 -1.24
C ILE A 65 19.44 -5.15 -0.07
N LEU A 66 18.68 -4.84 0.99
CA LEU A 66 19.19 -4.10 2.15
C LEU A 66 20.21 -4.92 2.94
N LYS A 67 19.99 -6.22 3.08
CA LYS A 67 20.92 -7.15 3.74
C LYS A 67 22.29 -7.17 3.06
N HIS A 68 22.33 -7.17 1.72
CA HIS A 68 23.58 -7.17 0.94
C HIS A 68 24.29 -5.82 0.88
N ARG A 69 23.56 -4.71 1.00
CA ARG A 69 24.14 -3.35 1.00
C ARG A 69 24.68 -2.89 2.36
N GLY A 70 24.43 -3.66 3.39
CA GLY A 70 24.70 -3.29 4.78
C GLY A 70 23.50 -2.59 5.43
N ALA A 71 23.22 -2.98 6.67
CA ALA A 71 22.08 -2.46 7.40
C ALA A 71 22.15 -0.94 7.57
N PRO A 72 21.11 -0.19 7.23
CA PRO A 72 21.05 1.22 7.56
C PRO A 72 20.96 1.38 9.09
N SER A 73 21.80 2.24 9.66
CA SER A 73 21.83 2.45 11.13
C SER A 73 20.49 2.97 11.68
N ARG A 74 19.79 3.82 10.91
CA ARG A 74 18.50 4.40 11.28
C ARG A 74 17.51 4.33 10.13
N VAL A 75 16.30 3.85 10.43
CA VAL A 75 15.20 3.69 9.46
C VAL A 75 13.94 4.35 9.99
N LEU A 76 13.35 5.21 9.19
CA LEU A 76 12.00 5.73 9.38
C LEU A 76 11.06 4.98 8.43
N PHE A 77 10.12 4.22 8.98
CA PHE A 77 9.15 3.45 8.23
C PHE A 77 7.80 4.20 8.21
N LEU A 78 7.47 4.80 7.07
CA LEU A 78 6.25 5.60 6.89
C LEU A 78 5.16 4.77 6.24
N ARG A 79 4.09 4.44 6.99
CA ARG A 79 3.07 3.52 6.51
C ARG A 79 1.66 3.84 7.04
N GLY A 80 0.67 3.07 6.65
CA GLY A 80 -0.66 3.11 7.23
C GLY A 80 -0.72 2.50 8.63
N GLN A 81 -1.87 2.66 9.27
CA GLN A 81 -2.13 2.15 10.62
C GLN A 81 -1.95 0.63 10.71
N THR A 82 -2.32 -0.09 9.67
CA THR A 82 -2.17 -1.55 9.56
C THR A 82 -1.08 -1.90 8.54
N GLY A 83 -0.50 -3.09 8.68
CA GLY A 83 0.50 -3.60 7.75
C GLY A 83 1.42 -4.62 8.42
N ARG A 84 2.22 -5.31 7.61
CA ARG A 84 3.14 -6.36 8.10
C ARG A 84 4.29 -5.74 8.90
N GLU A 85 4.60 -6.32 10.05
CA GLU A 85 5.76 -5.93 10.89
C GLU A 85 7.06 -6.64 10.47
N TRP A 86 6.97 -7.62 9.59
CA TRP A 86 8.08 -8.49 9.23
C TRP A 86 9.35 -7.71 8.82
N LEU A 87 9.28 -6.79 7.89
CA LEU A 87 10.45 -6.03 7.44
C LEU A 87 11.03 -5.11 8.53
N PRO A 88 10.23 -4.34 9.29
CA PRO A 88 10.72 -3.65 10.48
C PRO A 88 11.44 -4.55 11.48
N GLU A 89 10.93 -5.76 11.74
CA GLU A 89 11.53 -6.73 12.65
C GLU A 89 12.86 -7.27 12.11
N GLN A 90 12.94 -7.60 10.82
CA GLN A 90 14.19 -8.01 10.18
C GLN A 90 15.27 -6.93 10.30
N LEU A 91 14.93 -5.67 10.05
CA LEU A 91 15.87 -4.56 10.17
C LEU A 91 16.34 -4.37 11.62
N ARG A 92 15.46 -4.48 12.60
CA ARG A 92 15.84 -4.43 14.03
C ARG A 92 16.76 -5.59 14.43
N SER A 93 16.52 -6.79 13.89
CA SER A 93 17.32 -7.99 14.23
C SER A 93 18.79 -7.87 13.81
N ILE A 94 19.09 -7.04 12.81
CA ILE A 94 20.46 -6.75 12.36
C ILE A 94 21.01 -5.43 12.92
N GLY A 95 20.35 -4.83 13.91
CA GLY A 95 20.85 -3.68 14.68
C GLY A 95 20.43 -2.31 14.15
N SER A 96 19.46 -2.23 13.21
CA SER A 96 18.91 -0.94 12.79
C SER A 96 18.00 -0.35 13.87
N ASP A 97 18.13 0.96 14.11
CA ASP A 97 17.15 1.75 14.88
C ASP A 97 15.96 2.06 13.97
N VAL A 98 14.85 1.34 14.16
CA VAL A 98 13.66 1.44 13.30
C VAL A 98 12.51 2.12 14.01
N ILE A 99 12.16 3.30 13.53
CA ILE A 99 10.97 4.05 13.95
C ILE A 99 9.87 3.81 12.90
N THR A 100 8.73 3.28 13.32
CA THR A 100 7.53 3.15 12.48
C THR A 100 6.58 4.27 12.81
N MET A 101 6.15 5.02 11.78
CA MET A 101 5.20 6.11 11.90
C MET A 101 3.97 5.86 11.03
N CYS A 102 2.79 5.89 11.66
CA CYS A 102 1.52 5.88 10.95
C CYS A 102 1.24 7.28 10.38
N ILE A 103 1.16 7.38 9.04
CA ILE A 103 0.95 8.65 8.34
C ILE A 103 -0.38 8.71 7.58
N TYR A 104 -1.13 7.62 7.53
CA TYR A 104 -2.50 7.57 6.99
C TYR A 104 -3.30 6.43 7.61
N VAL A 105 -4.61 6.58 7.57
CA VAL A 105 -5.58 5.55 7.97
C VAL A 105 -6.44 5.21 6.77
N ARG A 106 -6.70 3.93 6.55
CA ARG A 106 -7.72 3.48 5.60
C ARG A 106 -9.06 3.41 6.30
N VAL A 107 -10.04 4.07 5.75
CA VAL A 107 -11.42 4.01 6.24
C VAL A 107 -12.29 3.31 5.19
N PRO A 108 -13.26 2.48 5.60
CA PRO A 108 -14.23 1.91 4.67
C PRO A 108 -14.96 3.01 3.92
N LEU A 109 -15.20 2.80 2.63
CA LEU A 109 -15.98 3.72 1.82
C LEU A 109 -17.47 3.57 2.18
N GLU A 110 -18.11 4.67 2.49
CA GLU A 110 -19.58 4.74 2.52
C GLU A 110 -20.09 5.01 1.11
N LEU A 111 -20.92 4.11 0.59
CA LEU A 111 -21.47 4.26 -0.75
C LEU A 111 -22.46 5.43 -0.80
N THR A 112 -22.31 6.29 -1.81
CA THR A 112 -23.33 7.30 -2.14
C THR A 112 -24.61 6.62 -2.65
N PRO A 113 -25.76 7.32 -2.65
CA PRO A 113 -27.00 6.78 -3.23
C PRO A 113 -26.84 6.35 -4.70
N GLU A 114 -26.09 7.12 -5.49
CA GLU A 114 -25.80 6.80 -6.89
C GLU A 114 -24.96 5.50 -7.00
N GLN A 115 -23.89 5.39 -6.24
CA GLN A 115 -23.06 4.18 -6.22
C GLN A 115 -23.83 2.93 -5.78
N ARG A 116 -24.77 3.08 -4.83
CA ARG A 116 -25.66 1.98 -4.43
C ARG A 116 -26.58 1.57 -5.58
N SER A 117 -27.13 2.54 -6.30
CA SER A 117 -27.97 2.28 -7.47
C SER A 117 -27.20 1.57 -8.57
N ASP A 118 -25.97 2.01 -8.84
CA ASP A 118 -25.09 1.39 -9.85
C ASP A 118 -24.77 -0.07 -9.50
N ILE A 119 -24.47 -0.35 -8.25
CA ILE A 119 -24.18 -1.71 -7.78
C ILE A 119 -25.43 -2.60 -7.88
N LEU A 120 -26.61 -2.08 -7.53
CA LEU A 120 -27.87 -2.81 -7.68
C LEU A 120 -28.18 -3.10 -9.15
N MET A 121 -28.00 -2.14 -10.04
CA MET A 121 -28.18 -2.35 -11.48
C MET A 121 -27.19 -3.40 -12.00
N ALA A 122 -25.93 -3.37 -11.57
CA ALA A 122 -24.94 -4.35 -11.95
C ALA A 122 -25.31 -5.75 -11.44
N ALA A 123 -25.80 -5.88 -10.21
CA ALA A 123 -26.21 -7.16 -9.63
C ALA A 123 -27.40 -7.81 -10.38
N HIS A 124 -28.27 -7.00 -10.97
CA HIS A 124 -29.38 -7.49 -11.81
C HIS A 124 -29.04 -7.61 -13.29
N GLY A 125 -27.82 -7.23 -13.68
CA GLY A 125 -27.35 -7.31 -15.05
C GLY A 125 -26.85 -8.72 -15.44
N PRO A 126 -26.66 -8.98 -16.75
CA PRO A 126 -26.10 -10.24 -17.20
C PRO A 126 -24.61 -10.34 -16.85
N SER A 127 -24.24 -11.34 -16.06
CA SER A 127 -22.84 -11.72 -15.76
C SER A 127 -21.95 -10.58 -15.24
N PRO A 128 -22.28 -9.97 -14.09
CA PRO A 128 -21.42 -8.95 -13.52
C PRO A 128 -20.10 -9.56 -13.02
N ILE A 129 -19.01 -8.83 -13.21
CA ILE A 129 -17.66 -9.21 -12.76
C ILE A 129 -17.23 -8.27 -11.65
N ILE A 130 -16.83 -8.83 -10.50
CA ILE A 130 -16.21 -8.07 -9.41
C ILE A 130 -14.69 -8.28 -9.47
N TYR A 131 -13.94 -7.18 -9.63
CA TYR A 131 -12.49 -7.21 -9.60
C TYR A 131 -11.96 -6.76 -8.24
N ILE A 132 -11.38 -7.69 -7.48
CA ILE A 132 -10.85 -7.44 -6.14
C ILE A 132 -9.32 -7.50 -6.18
N THR A 133 -8.66 -6.41 -5.79
CA THR A 133 -7.21 -6.24 -5.92
C THR A 133 -6.43 -6.41 -4.61
N SER A 134 -7.11 -6.54 -3.47
CA SER A 134 -6.45 -6.70 -2.17
C SER A 134 -7.40 -7.31 -1.14
N THR A 135 -6.85 -7.91 -0.09
CA THR A 135 -7.63 -8.40 1.06
C THR A 135 -8.45 -7.29 1.72
N ASP A 136 -7.85 -6.10 1.89
CA ASP A 136 -8.57 -4.95 2.45
C ASP A 136 -9.79 -4.54 1.60
N ALA A 137 -9.74 -4.77 0.27
CA ALA A 137 -10.86 -4.48 -0.63
C ALA A 137 -12.03 -5.46 -0.42
N VAL A 138 -11.76 -6.70 0.01
CA VAL A 138 -12.82 -7.66 0.40
C VAL A 138 -13.58 -7.12 1.60
N ASP A 139 -12.86 -6.75 2.66
CA ASP A 139 -13.46 -6.23 3.89
C ASP A 139 -14.25 -4.93 3.62
N ALA A 140 -13.68 -4.04 2.81
CA ALA A 140 -14.33 -2.80 2.40
C ALA A 140 -15.62 -3.06 1.59
N LEU A 141 -15.60 -4.04 0.65
CA LEU A 141 -16.78 -4.42 -0.12
C LEU A 141 -17.88 -4.94 0.81
N PHE A 142 -17.57 -5.91 1.69
CA PHE A 142 -18.58 -6.47 2.61
C PHE A 142 -19.13 -5.43 3.58
N HIS A 143 -18.30 -4.48 4.02
CA HIS A 143 -18.76 -3.36 4.82
C HIS A 143 -19.75 -2.47 4.04
N ALA A 144 -19.39 -2.12 2.81
CA ALA A 144 -20.19 -1.22 1.96
C ALA A 144 -21.54 -1.83 1.53
N ILE A 145 -21.58 -3.14 1.23
CA ILE A 145 -22.81 -3.83 0.79
C ILE A 145 -23.68 -4.35 1.95
N ARG A 146 -23.17 -4.34 3.20
CA ARG A 146 -23.92 -4.82 4.37
C ARG A 146 -25.35 -4.30 4.47
N PRO A 147 -25.62 -2.99 4.24
CA PRO A 147 -26.96 -2.46 4.30
C PRO A 147 -27.82 -2.77 3.07
N VAL A 148 -27.27 -3.40 2.03
CA VAL A 148 -27.96 -3.72 0.77
C VAL A 148 -28.09 -5.23 0.66
N SER A 149 -29.17 -5.79 1.23
CA SER A 149 -29.36 -7.26 1.35
C SER A 149 -29.27 -7.97 0.00
N GLU A 150 -29.90 -7.43 -1.03
CA GLU A 150 -29.92 -8.03 -2.39
C GLU A 150 -28.53 -8.17 -2.98
N VAL A 151 -27.68 -7.14 -2.86
CA VAL A 151 -26.29 -7.17 -3.33
C VAL A 151 -25.46 -8.12 -2.48
N ARG A 152 -25.65 -8.11 -1.17
CA ARG A 152 -24.96 -9.05 -0.27
C ARG A 152 -25.27 -10.50 -0.65
N ASP A 153 -26.55 -10.82 -0.82
CA ASP A 153 -26.99 -12.19 -1.14
C ASP A 153 -26.44 -12.64 -2.50
N TRP A 154 -26.40 -11.74 -3.48
CA TRP A 154 -25.74 -12.00 -4.76
C TRP A 154 -24.24 -12.25 -4.60
N VAL A 155 -23.49 -11.43 -3.86
CA VAL A 155 -22.04 -11.59 -3.66
C VAL A 155 -21.70 -12.85 -2.86
N THR A 156 -22.55 -13.25 -1.89
CA THR A 156 -22.25 -14.39 -0.99
C THR A 156 -22.70 -15.73 -1.53
N ASN A 157 -23.79 -15.77 -2.30
CA ASN A 157 -24.37 -17.04 -2.75
C ASN A 157 -23.94 -17.43 -4.17
N GLY A 158 -23.24 -16.52 -4.86
CA GLY A 158 -22.84 -16.72 -6.25
C GLY A 158 -24.08 -16.93 -7.14
N VAL A 159 -24.06 -16.38 -8.27
CA VAL A 159 -25.10 -16.67 -9.27
C VAL A 159 -24.84 -18.00 -9.94
#